data_cd2417ec8b1357ed1756ca90e883d17b
#
_entry.id   cd2417ec8b1357ed1756ca90e883d17b
#
_cell.length_a   1.000
_cell.length_b   1.000
_cell.length_c   1.000
_cell.angle_alpha   90.00
_cell.angle_beta   90.00
_cell.angle_gamma   90.00
#
_symmetry.space_group_name_H-M   'P 1'
#
loop_
_entity.id
_entity.type
_entity.pdbx_description
1 polymer ?
#
loop_
_entity_poly.entity_id
_entity_poly.type
_entity_poly.pdbx_seq_one_letter_code
_entity_poly.pdbx_strand_id
1 'polypeptide(L)'
;MEYKVNINGIDVNAYYSEKAINSLFIPLLKQLSSLHANKQRRILVMLAASPGAGKSTLVSFLSNLAKTTIPEKTVQAVGMDGFHRRQEYLISHLIHIDGKEISLVDIKGAPVTFDLDALKNKICELTTLPACKWPYYDRLLHNPIEDAISIDSDIVFLEGNYLLLDMDGWRDLASHADFTISLLADEKMLRERLVKRKIATGVEKAAAESFVDFSDMANVRLCLQKTMKAELELQISQDGTEITQR
;
A
#
# COMPACT_ATOMS: atom_id res chain seq x y z
N MET A 1 13.19 15.92 -8.03
CA MET A 1 14.13 15.12 -7.21
C MET A 1 14.02 13.67 -7.63
N GLU A 2 15.11 13.04 -8.03
CA GLU A 2 15.16 11.58 -8.21
C GLU A 2 15.23 10.87 -6.86
N TYR A 3 14.52 9.77 -6.74
CA TYR A 3 14.49 8.92 -5.58
C TYR A 3 14.67 7.45 -5.96
N LYS A 4 15.80 6.89 -5.56
CA LYS A 4 16.14 5.47 -5.82
C LYS A 4 15.96 4.67 -4.56
N VAL A 5 15.21 3.59 -4.64
CA VAL A 5 14.92 2.74 -3.50
C VAL A 5 14.69 1.31 -3.95
N ASN A 6 15.09 0.35 -3.12
CA ASN A 6 14.72 -1.04 -3.30
C ASN A 6 13.41 -1.30 -2.56
N ILE A 7 12.38 -1.71 -3.29
CA ILE A 7 11.07 -2.09 -2.72
C ILE A 7 10.88 -3.59 -2.93
N ASN A 8 10.99 -4.34 -1.85
CA ASN A 8 10.77 -5.78 -1.86
C ASN A 8 11.59 -6.52 -2.94
N GLY A 9 12.88 -6.20 -3.05
CA GLY A 9 13.80 -6.80 -4.01
C GLY A 9 13.78 -6.20 -5.42
N ILE A 10 12.94 -5.20 -5.68
CA ILE A 10 12.86 -4.49 -6.97
C ILE A 10 13.44 -3.08 -6.80
N ASP A 11 14.45 -2.77 -7.63
CA ASP A 11 15.00 -1.42 -7.69
C ASP A 11 14.03 -0.49 -8.43
N VAL A 12 13.60 0.55 -7.74
CA VAL A 12 12.67 1.55 -8.26
C VAL A 12 13.38 2.90 -8.33
N ASN A 13 13.27 3.54 -9.50
CA ASN A 13 13.66 4.93 -9.69
C ASN A 13 12.39 5.77 -9.89
N ALA A 14 12.07 6.61 -8.91
CA ALA A 14 10.92 7.50 -8.94
C ALA A 14 11.39 8.95 -9.06
N TYR A 15 10.53 9.78 -9.62
CA TYR A 15 10.75 11.23 -9.70
C TYR A 15 9.61 11.96 -9.00
N TYR A 16 9.96 12.92 -8.15
CA TYR A 16 9.00 13.83 -7.53
C TYR A 16 9.40 15.28 -7.85
N SER A 17 8.46 16.05 -8.39
CA SER A 17 8.71 17.46 -8.75
C SER A 17 8.94 18.31 -7.50
N GLU A 18 9.75 19.37 -7.62
CA GLU A 18 9.93 20.34 -6.53
C GLU A 18 8.60 20.97 -6.10
N LYS A 19 7.71 21.15 -7.04
CA LYS A 19 6.35 21.65 -6.77
C LYS A 19 5.60 20.69 -5.85
N ALA A 20 5.54 19.40 -6.16
CA ALA A 20 4.87 18.41 -5.31
C ALA A 20 5.54 18.33 -3.92
N ILE A 21 6.87 18.38 -3.85
CA ILE A 21 7.60 18.35 -2.58
C ILE A 21 7.25 19.55 -1.72
N ASN A 22 7.35 20.77 -2.28
CA ASN A 22 7.21 22.00 -1.49
C ASN A 22 5.74 22.34 -1.18
N SER A 23 4.82 22.09 -2.11
CA SER A 23 3.41 22.50 -1.95
C SER A 23 2.50 21.40 -1.38
N LEU A 24 2.97 20.13 -1.32
CA LEU A 24 2.14 19.02 -0.91
C LEU A 24 2.82 18.16 0.17
N PHE A 25 4.01 17.60 -0.08
CA PHE A 25 4.60 16.62 0.85
C PHE A 25 5.18 17.24 2.10
N ILE A 26 5.87 18.38 2.00
CA ILE A 26 6.37 19.12 3.18
C ILE A 26 5.21 19.62 4.05
N PRO A 27 4.15 20.27 3.52
CA PRO A 27 2.97 20.63 4.30
C PRO A 27 2.30 19.42 4.97
N LEU A 28 2.13 18.30 4.25
CA LEU A 28 1.59 17.06 4.82
C LEU A 28 2.40 16.59 6.03
N LEU A 29 3.73 16.48 5.90
CA LEU A 29 4.59 16.02 7.01
C LEU A 29 4.49 16.94 8.22
N LYS A 30 4.45 18.26 8.02
CA LYS A 30 4.25 19.23 9.11
C LYS A 30 2.87 19.09 9.77
N GLN A 31 1.81 18.85 8.99
CA GLN A 31 0.48 18.56 9.50
C GLN A 31 0.47 17.29 10.36
N LEU A 32 1.12 16.22 9.90
CA LEU A 32 1.22 14.96 10.65
C LEU A 32 2.05 15.12 11.94
N SER A 33 3.13 15.92 11.93
CA SER A 33 3.89 16.26 13.15
C SER A 33 3.01 16.99 14.17
N SER A 34 2.22 17.94 13.72
CA SER A 34 1.26 18.66 14.57
C SER A 34 0.15 17.75 15.10
N LEU A 35 -0.37 16.85 14.28
CA LEU A 35 -1.37 15.86 14.67
C LEU A 35 -0.82 14.92 15.75
N HIS A 36 0.40 14.42 15.59
CA HIS A 36 1.09 13.60 16.59
C HIS A 36 1.25 14.37 17.92
N ALA A 37 1.70 15.64 17.86
CA ALA A 37 1.85 16.48 19.06
C ALA A 37 0.52 16.65 19.82
N ASN A 38 -0.58 16.80 19.10
CA ASN A 38 -1.92 16.94 19.70
C ASN A 38 -2.45 15.62 20.30
N LYS A 39 -2.16 14.49 19.64
CA LYS A 39 -2.61 13.15 20.08
C LYS A 39 -1.77 12.59 21.24
N GLN A 40 -0.52 13.03 21.38
CA GLN A 40 0.46 12.56 22.40
C GLN A 40 0.63 11.02 22.42
N ARG A 41 0.43 10.38 21.28
CA ARG A 41 0.64 8.96 21.04
C ARG A 41 1.02 8.74 19.58
N ARG A 42 1.56 7.56 19.27
CA ARG A 42 1.75 7.17 17.86
C ARG A 42 0.51 7.48 17.03
N ILE A 43 0.72 8.03 15.85
CA ILE A 43 -0.35 8.19 14.87
C ILE A 43 -0.20 7.21 13.72
N LEU A 44 -1.34 6.71 13.26
CA LEU A 44 -1.46 5.83 12.11
C LEU A 44 -1.98 6.60 10.91
N VAL A 45 -1.18 6.67 9.85
CA VAL A 45 -1.55 7.26 8.57
C VAL A 45 -1.78 6.14 7.57
N MET A 46 -3.00 5.95 7.09
CA MET A 46 -3.31 4.95 6.08
C MET A 46 -3.23 5.54 4.68
N LEU A 47 -2.44 4.90 3.81
CA LEU A 47 -2.37 5.24 2.39
C LEU A 47 -2.92 4.09 1.55
N ALA A 48 -4.08 4.32 0.92
CA ALA A 48 -4.72 3.38 0.02
C ALA A 48 -4.47 3.75 -1.44
N ALA A 49 -4.17 2.75 -2.27
CA ALA A 49 -4.05 2.93 -3.71
C ALA A 49 -4.17 1.60 -4.44
N SER A 50 -4.57 1.65 -5.71
CA SER A 50 -4.61 0.47 -6.58
C SER A 50 -3.23 -0.19 -6.72
N PRO A 51 -3.17 -1.50 -7.03
CA PRO A 51 -1.94 -2.14 -7.45
C PRO A 51 -1.26 -1.35 -8.59
N GLY A 52 0.06 -1.20 -8.54
CA GLY A 52 0.83 -0.46 -9.56
C GLY A 52 0.86 1.07 -9.40
N ALA A 53 0.11 1.66 -8.48
CA ALA A 53 0.09 3.12 -8.28
C ALA A 53 1.40 3.70 -7.70
N GLY A 54 2.25 2.87 -7.07
CA GLY A 54 3.52 3.32 -6.48
C GLY A 54 3.43 3.76 -5.02
N LYS A 55 2.39 3.30 -4.30
CA LYS A 55 2.16 3.61 -2.89
C LYS A 55 3.36 3.32 -1.98
N SER A 56 3.99 2.13 -2.10
CA SER A 56 5.16 1.75 -1.28
C SER A 56 6.35 2.69 -1.53
N THR A 57 6.56 3.09 -2.79
CA THR A 57 7.60 4.06 -3.17
C THR A 57 7.31 5.43 -2.58
N LEU A 58 6.05 5.87 -2.60
CA LEU A 58 5.65 7.17 -2.06
C LEU A 58 5.82 7.21 -0.54
N VAL A 59 5.35 6.20 0.22
CA VAL A 59 5.53 6.20 1.68
C VAL A 59 6.99 6.08 2.09
N SER A 60 7.80 5.34 1.33
CA SER A 60 9.25 5.30 1.52
C SER A 60 9.91 6.66 1.30
N PHE A 61 9.51 7.37 0.24
CA PHE A 61 9.97 8.74 -0.04
C PHE A 61 9.55 9.70 1.08
N LEU A 62 8.29 9.68 1.51
CA LEU A 62 7.79 10.52 2.60
C LEU A 62 8.53 10.26 3.91
N SER A 63 8.79 9.00 4.24
CA SER A 63 9.58 8.64 5.43
C SER A 63 11.03 9.15 5.34
N ASN A 64 11.62 9.15 4.15
CA ASN A 64 12.96 9.72 3.95
C ASN A 64 12.94 11.26 4.01
N LEU A 65 11.96 11.91 3.38
CA LEU A 65 11.80 13.37 3.40
C LEU A 65 11.53 13.89 4.83
N ALA A 66 10.84 13.10 5.65
CA ALA A 66 10.55 13.43 7.05
C ALA A 66 11.82 13.66 7.87
N LYS A 67 12.92 12.95 7.59
CA LYS A 67 14.20 13.09 8.32
C LYS A 67 14.75 14.52 8.29
N THR A 68 14.45 15.28 7.24
CA THR A 68 14.89 16.69 7.09
C THR A 68 13.77 17.67 7.36
N THR A 69 12.51 17.28 7.17
CA THR A 69 11.35 18.17 7.30
C THR A 69 10.84 18.27 8.72
N ILE A 70 10.84 17.16 9.46
CA ILE A 70 10.37 17.01 10.83
C ILE A 70 11.36 16.15 11.64
N PRO A 71 12.63 16.57 11.78
CA PRO A 71 13.71 15.76 12.34
C PRO A 71 13.49 15.34 13.80
N GLU A 72 12.58 16.01 14.51
CA GLU A 72 12.18 15.70 15.88
C GLU A 72 11.21 14.50 15.97
N LYS A 73 10.74 13.97 14.83
CA LYS A 73 9.81 12.85 14.75
C LYS A 73 10.43 11.65 14.05
N THR A 74 10.15 10.47 14.60
CA THR A 74 10.47 9.22 13.94
C THR A 74 9.31 8.80 13.04
N VAL A 75 9.61 8.51 11.76
CA VAL A 75 8.61 8.14 10.75
C VAL A 75 8.99 6.82 10.11
N GLN A 76 8.08 5.88 10.08
CA GLN A 76 8.27 4.55 9.50
C GLN A 76 7.13 4.20 8.54
N ALA A 77 7.44 3.43 7.49
CA ALA A 77 6.47 2.90 6.55
C ALA A 77 6.40 1.38 6.67
N VAL A 78 5.18 0.84 6.65
CA VAL A 78 4.89 -0.60 6.62
C VAL A 78 3.77 -0.89 5.64
N GLY A 79 3.74 -2.10 5.10
CA GLY A 79 2.74 -2.52 4.12
C GLY A 79 1.75 -3.55 4.68
N MET A 80 0.55 -3.58 4.11
CA MET A 80 -0.44 -4.62 4.40
C MET A 80 -0.10 -5.97 3.74
N ASP A 81 0.83 -6.01 2.79
CA ASP A 81 1.17 -7.22 2.04
C ASP A 81 1.65 -8.37 2.94
N GLY A 82 2.23 -8.06 4.12
CA GLY A 82 2.58 -9.06 5.13
C GLY A 82 1.42 -9.90 5.67
N PHE A 83 0.19 -9.50 5.37
CA PHE A 83 -1.03 -10.21 5.77
C PHE A 83 -1.64 -11.05 4.63
N HIS A 84 -0.93 -11.28 3.54
CA HIS A 84 -1.34 -12.32 2.59
C HIS A 84 -1.41 -13.67 3.29
N ARG A 85 -2.42 -14.46 2.97
CA ARG A 85 -2.46 -15.86 3.39
C ARG A 85 -1.30 -16.63 2.79
N ARG A 86 -0.80 -17.62 3.51
CA ARG A 86 0.33 -18.44 3.08
C ARG A 86 0.04 -19.15 1.77
N GLN A 87 1.08 -19.42 0.99
CA GLN A 87 0.97 -20.03 -0.33
C GLN A 87 0.24 -21.38 -0.28
N GLU A 88 0.51 -22.20 0.74
CA GLU A 88 -0.13 -23.49 0.92
C GLU A 88 -1.64 -23.35 1.14
N TYR A 89 -2.06 -22.34 1.89
CA TYR A 89 -3.48 -22.03 2.08
C TYR A 89 -4.14 -21.62 0.75
N LEU A 90 -3.49 -20.73 -0.01
CA LEU A 90 -4.03 -20.25 -1.28
C LEU A 90 -4.17 -21.36 -2.33
N ILE A 91 -3.24 -22.33 -2.36
CA ILE A 91 -3.29 -23.48 -3.27
C ILE A 91 -4.41 -24.45 -2.88
N SER A 92 -4.63 -24.67 -1.58
CA SER A 92 -5.58 -25.67 -1.07
C SER A 92 -7.02 -25.17 -0.97
N HIS A 93 -7.29 -23.87 -1.19
CA HIS A 93 -8.63 -23.29 -1.07
C HIS A 93 -9.16 -22.78 -2.39
N LEU A 94 -10.43 -23.13 -2.65
CA LEU A 94 -11.18 -22.72 -3.82
C LEU A 94 -12.27 -21.72 -3.44
N ILE A 95 -12.62 -20.86 -4.38
CA ILE A 95 -13.75 -19.94 -4.28
C ILE A 95 -14.62 -20.07 -5.54
N HIS A 96 -15.93 -19.90 -5.38
CA HIS A 96 -16.86 -19.88 -6.51
C HIS A 96 -17.08 -18.44 -6.97
N ILE A 97 -16.72 -18.14 -8.22
CA ILE A 97 -16.95 -16.85 -8.86
C ILE A 97 -17.65 -17.14 -10.20
N ASP A 98 -18.83 -16.56 -10.41
CA ASP A 98 -19.62 -16.70 -11.63
C ASP A 98 -19.84 -18.17 -12.05
N GLY A 99 -20.08 -19.05 -11.06
CA GLY A 99 -20.34 -20.48 -11.28
C GLY A 99 -19.10 -21.33 -11.60
N LYS A 100 -17.90 -20.75 -11.49
CA LYS A 100 -16.63 -21.47 -11.68
C LYS A 100 -15.88 -21.59 -10.36
N GLU A 101 -15.25 -22.74 -10.13
CA GLU A 101 -14.27 -22.89 -9.05
C GLU A 101 -12.93 -22.31 -9.49
N ILE A 102 -12.41 -21.39 -8.67
CA ILE A 102 -11.14 -20.71 -8.90
C ILE A 102 -10.27 -20.91 -7.65
N SER A 103 -9.01 -21.31 -7.84
CA SER A 103 -8.07 -21.41 -6.74
C SER A 103 -7.69 -20.00 -6.24
N LEU A 104 -7.59 -19.83 -4.92
CA LEU A 104 -7.20 -18.54 -4.34
C LEU A 104 -5.81 -18.09 -4.82
N VAL A 105 -4.94 -19.02 -5.19
CA VAL A 105 -3.60 -18.68 -5.73
C VAL A 105 -3.70 -17.97 -7.09
N ASP A 106 -4.71 -18.29 -7.90
CA ASP A 106 -4.90 -17.70 -9.25
C ASP A 106 -5.39 -16.25 -9.17
N ILE A 107 -6.01 -15.88 -8.04
CA ILE A 107 -6.49 -14.52 -7.77
C ILE A 107 -5.71 -13.86 -6.62
N LYS A 108 -4.47 -14.31 -6.39
CA LYS A 108 -3.62 -13.76 -5.33
C LYS A 108 -3.48 -12.24 -5.47
N GLY A 109 -3.73 -11.54 -4.37
CA GLY A 109 -3.85 -10.08 -4.34
C GLY A 109 -5.29 -9.58 -4.24
N ALA A 110 -6.31 -10.45 -4.45
CA ALA A 110 -7.71 -10.12 -4.17
C ALA A 110 -7.97 -10.03 -2.65
N PRO A 111 -8.97 -9.26 -2.17
CA PRO A 111 -9.23 -9.09 -0.73
C PRO A 111 -9.35 -10.40 0.04
N VAL A 112 -9.97 -11.41 -0.54
CA VAL A 112 -10.17 -12.74 0.08
C VAL A 112 -8.86 -13.51 0.33
N THR A 113 -7.77 -13.11 -0.33
CA THR A 113 -6.44 -13.74 -0.20
C THR A 113 -5.61 -13.16 0.95
N PHE A 114 -6.17 -12.23 1.71
CA PHE A 114 -5.57 -11.66 2.91
C PHE A 114 -6.18 -12.21 4.18
N ASP A 115 -5.39 -12.25 5.24
CA ASP A 115 -5.85 -12.50 6.60
C ASP A 115 -6.30 -11.19 7.24
N LEU A 116 -7.55 -10.82 6.99
CA LEU A 116 -8.12 -9.56 7.46
C LEU A 116 -8.17 -9.48 8.98
N ASP A 117 -8.44 -10.59 9.67
CA ASP A 117 -8.52 -10.62 11.14
C ASP A 117 -7.14 -10.40 11.75
N ALA A 118 -6.09 -11.03 11.20
CA ALA A 118 -4.72 -10.78 11.61
C ALA A 118 -4.32 -9.32 11.38
N LEU A 119 -4.69 -8.73 10.22
CA LEU A 119 -4.44 -7.32 9.92
C LEU A 119 -5.13 -6.40 10.95
N LYS A 120 -6.41 -6.63 11.26
CA LYS A 120 -7.16 -5.85 12.26
C LYS A 120 -6.50 -5.91 13.63
N ASN A 121 -6.14 -7.11 14.08
CA ASN A 121 -5.47 -7.31 15.36
C ASN A 121 -4.14 -6.55 15.42
N LYS A 122 -3.33 -6.62 14.37
CA LYS A 122 -2.04 -5.91 14.31
C LYS A 122 -2.21 -4.39 14.21
N ILE A 123 -3.24 -3.89 13.56
CA ILE A 123 -3.58 -2.46 13.58
C ILE A 123 -3.95 -2.02 15.00
N CYS A 124 -4.72 -2.82 15.75
CA CYS A 124 -5.02 -2.53 17.15
C CYS A 124 -3.74 -2.49 18.01
N GLU A 125 -2.85 -3.48 17.87
CA GLU A 125 -1.54 -3.47 18.55
C GLU A 125 -0.75 -2.21 18.20
N LEU A 126 -0.68 -1.86 16.91
CA LEU A 126 0.05 -0.71 16.39
C LEU A 126 -0.43 0.61 17.01
N THR A 127 -1.74 0.75 17.24
CA THR A 127 -2.34 1.98 17.78
C THR A 127 -2.37 2.06 19.31
N THR A 128 -2.19 0.92 20.00
CA THR A 128 -2.33 0.85 21.47
C THR A 128 -1.02 0.58 22.20
N LEU A 129 -0.08 -0.12 21.57
CA LEU A 129 1.19 -0.51 22.21
C LEU A 129 2.31 0.47 21.86
N PRO A 130 3.26 0.75 22.78
CA PRO A 130 4.39 1.63 22.52
C PRO A 130 5.34 1.07 21.45
N ALA A 131 5.45 -0.25 21.36
CA ALA A 131 6.20 -0.95 20.33
C ALA A 131 5.47 -2.23 19.93
N CYS A 132 5.55 -2.62 18.67
CA CYS A 132 4.99 -3.86 18.17
C CYS A 132 5.84 -4.44 17.04
N LYS A 133 5.52 -5.66 16.63
CA LYS A 133 6.13 -6.33 15.49
C LYS A 133 5.13 -6.34 14.34
N TRP A 134 5.65 -6.22 13.10
CA TRP A 134 4.85 -6.21 11.89
C TRP A 134 5.35 -7.27 10.91
N PRO A 135 4.46 -8.01 10.23
CA PRO A 135 4.88 -9.00 9.24
C PRO A 135 5.36 -8.32 7.94
N TYR A 136 6.21 -9.03 7.22
CA TYR A 136 6.72 -8.63 5.92
C TYR A 136 6.40 -9.71 4.89
N TYR A 137 6.01 -9.31 3.67
CA TYR A 137 5.79 -10.25 2.58
C TYR A 137 7.08 -10.47 1.78
N ASP A 138 7.62 -11.68 1.84
CA ASP A 138 8.78 -12.07 1.03
C ASP A 138 8.32 -12.53 -0.36
N ARG A 139 8.75 -11.81 -1.40
CA ARG A 139 8.37 -12.10 -2.78
C ARG A 139 9.09 -13.31 -3.37
N LEU A 140 10.26 -13.69 -2.83
CA LEU A 140 11.00 -14.86 -3.28
C LEU A 140 10.40 -16.14 -2.69
N LEU A 141 10.03 -16.09 -1.41
CA LEU A 141 9.38 -17.20 -0.72
C LEU A 141 7.87 -17.28 -1.03
N HIS A 142 7.29 -16.24 -1.65
CA HIS A 142 5.84 -16.10 -1.86
C HIS A 142 5.00 -16.23 -0.58
N ASN A 143 5.58 -15.90 0.58
CA ASN A 143 4.98 -16.07 1.90
C ASN A 143 5.21 -14.84 2.81
N PRO A 144 4.31 -14.59 3.77
CA PRO A 144 4.58 -13.66 4.86
C PRO A 144 5.65 -14.21 5.81
N ILE A 145 6.48 -13.31 6.32
CA ILE A 145 7.41 -13.54 7.43
C ILE A 145 6.87 -12.78 8.62
N GLU A 146 6.51 -13.52 9.65
CA GLU A 146 5.96 -12.97 10.88
C GLU A 146 7.01 -12.15 11.63
N ASP A 147 6.56 -11.11 12.34
CA ASP A 147 7.36 -10.31 13.26
C ASP A 147 8.68 -9.75 12.71
N ALA A 148 8.76 -9.58 11.38
CA ALA A 148 9.98 -9.20 10.67
C ALA A 148 10.41 -7.74 10.90
N ILE A 149 9.45 -6.85 11.16
CA ILE A 149 9.69 -5.41 11.27
C ILE A 149 9.34 -4.96 12.69
N SER A 150 10.28 -4.30 13.38
CA SER A 150 10.01 -3.65 14.68
C SER A 150 9.47 -2.24 14.43
N ILE A 151 8.41 -1.86 15.12
CA ILE A 151 7.78 -0.54 15.03
C ILE A 151 7.77 0.09 16.42
N ASP A 152 8.45 1.23 16.54
CA ASP A 152 8.50 2.08 17.74
C ASP A 152 8.40 3.58 17.39
N SER A 153 8.09 3.89 16.13
CA SER A 153 8.07 5.25 15.58
C SER A 153 6.86 6.07 16.05
N ASP A 154 6.99 7.41 16.01
CA ASP A 154 5.93 8.36 16.32
C ASP A 154 4.81 8.37 15.29
N ILE A 155 5.20 8.29 14.00
CA ILE A 155 4.29 8.33 12.86
C ILE A 155 4.51 7.08 12.03
N VAL A 156 3.46 6.32 11.78
CA VAL A 156 3.51 5.12 10.93
C VAL A 156 2.62 5.31 9.71
N PHE A 157 3.23 5.22 8.52
CA PHE A 157 2.51 5.05 7.27
C PHE A 157 2.23 3.56 7.05
N LEU A 158 0.97 3.18 7.09
CA LEU A 158 0.50 1.87 6.64
C LEU A 158 -0.01 2.00 5.20
N GLU A 159 0.64 1.31 4.26
CA GLU A 159 0.21 1.34 2.87
C GLU A 159 -0.44 0.02 2.46
N GLY A 160 -1.44 0.10 1.59
CA GLY A 160 -2.11 -1.09 1.07
C GLY A 160 -3.19 -0.80 0.06
N ASN A 161 -3.61 -1.85 -0.66
CA ASN A 161 -4.64 -1.69 -1.67
C ASN A 161 -6.02 -1.44 -1.06
N TYR A 162 -6.31 -2.06 0.10
CA TYR A 162 -7.66 -2.22 0.62
C TYR A 162 -7.91 -1.53 1.96
N LEU A 163 -6.98 -0.68 2.42
CA LEU A 163 -7.08 -0.02 3.72
C LEU A 163 -8.30 0.94 3.83
N LEU A 164 -8.77 1.44 2.69
CA LEU A 164 -9.96 2.29 2.59
C LEU A 164 -11.04 1.64 1.71
N LEU A 165 -11.10 0.31 1.62
CA LEU A 165 -12.05 -0.39 0.76
C LEU A 165 -13.45 -0.39 1.38
N ASP A 166 -14.45 0.11 0.63
CA ASP A 166 -15.86 0.09 1.00
C ASP A 166 -16.51 -1.27 0.74
N MET A 167 -16.08 -2.25 1.52
CA MET A 167 -16.60 -3.62 1.54
C MET A 167 -16.73 -4.12 2.96
N ASP A 168 -17.64 -5.07 3.18
CA ASP A 168 -17.86 -5.68 4.49
C ASP A 168 -16.57 -6.25 5.06
N GLY A 169 -16.34 -5.94 6.33
CA GLY A 169 -15.13 -6.33 7.05
C GLY A 169 -13.92 -5.41 6.79
N TRP A 170 -13.76 -4.85 5.60
CA TRP A 170 -12.65 -3.95 5.25
C TRP A 170 -12.92 -2.50 5.62
N ARG A 171 -14.17 -2.05 5.48
CA ARG A 171 -14.60 -0.66 5.74
C ARG A 171 -14.16 -0.15 7.12
N ASP A 172 -14.21 -1.02 8.11
CA ASP A 172 -13.92 -0.68 9.50
C ASP A 172 -12.45 -0.31 9.74
N LEU A 173 -11.52 -0.73 8.86
CA LEU A 173 -10.09 -0.43 8.99
C LEU A 173 -9.83 1.08 9.05
N ALA A 174 -10.53 1.87 8.24
CA ALA A 174 -10.37 3.32 8.18
C ALA A 174 -10.58 4.01 9.53
N SER A 175 -11.43 3.44 10.40
CA SER A 175 -11.70 4.01 11.73
C SER A 175 -10.52 3.99 12.70
N HIS A 176 -9.50 3.18 12.41
CA HIS A 176 -8.27 3.11 13.18
C HIS A 176 -7.23 4.15 12.75
N ALA A 177 -7.40 4.78 11.59
CA ALA A 177 -6.47 5.79 11.11
C ALA A 177 -6.65 7.12 11.82
N ASP A 178 -5.55 7.81 12.09
CA ASP A 178 -5.55 9.20 12.53
C ASP A 178 -5.55 10.16 11.34
N PHE A 179 -5.13 9.68 10.16
CA PHE A 179 -5.17 10.41 8.90
C PHE A 179 -5.22 9.43 7.72
N THR A 180 -5.99 9.75 6.70
CA THR A 180 -6.19 8.90 5.53
C THR A 180 -5.74 9.59 4.24
N ILE A 181 -5.06 8.82 3.37
CA ILE A 181 -4.59 9.29 2.07
C ILE A 181 -5.04 8.27 1.02
N SER A 182 -5.59 8.75 -0.08
CA SER A 182 -5.79 7.94 -1.29
C SER A 182 -4.88 8.43 -2.41
N LEU A 183 -4.27 7.49 -3.16
CA LEU A 183 -3.46 7.80 -4.33
C LEU A 183 -4.13 7.18 -5.57
N LEU A 184 -4.67 8.04 -6.41
CA LEU A 184 -5.39 7.68 -7.62
C LEU A 184 -4.47 7.73 -8.84
N ALA A 185 -4.68 6.83 -9.78
CA ALA A 185 -3.94 6.79 -11.04
C ALA A 185 -4.86 6.30 -12.16
N ASP A 186 -4.51 6.61 -13.40
CA ASP A 186 -5.22 6.16 -14.59
C ASP A 186 -5.15 4.64 -14.76
N GLU A 187 -6.27 3.99 -15.11
CA GLU A 187 -6.38 2.54 -15.24
C GLU A 187 -5.40 1.97 -16.28
N LYS A 188 -5.23 2.65 -17.41
CA LYS A 188 -4.30 2.24 -18.47
C LYS A 188 -2.86 2.30 -18.00
N MET A 189 -2.48 3.38 -17.31
CA MET A 189 -1.16 3.50 -16.70
C MET A 189 -0.89 2.38 -15.69
N LEU A 190 -1.87 2.06 -14.84
CA LEU A 190 -1.74 0.98 -13.86
C LEU A 190 -1.50 -0.36 -14.55
N ARG A 191 -2.27 -0.67 -15.60
CA ARG A 191 -2.08 -1.88 -16.41
C ARG A 191 -0.67 -1.95 -16.99
N GLU A 192 -0.20 -0.88 -17.62
CA GLU A 192 1.15 -0.83 -18.22
C GLU A 192 2.25 -1.06 -17.18
N ARG A 193 2.12 -0.46 -15.99
CA ARG A 193 3.08 -0.64 -14.90
C ARG A 193 3.06 -2.07 -14.35
N LEU A 194 1.89 -2.68 -14.21
CA LEU A 194 1.73 -4.06 -13.74
C LEU A 194 2.32 -5.06 -14.72
N VAL A 195 2.06 -4.89 -16.02
CA VAL A 195 2.66 -5.74 -17.08
C VAL A 195 4.19 -5.61 -17.07
N LYS A 196 4.73 -4.39 -17.05
CA LYS A 196 6.18 -4.16 -16.97
C LYS A 196 6.80 -4.84 -15.74
N ARG A 197 6.15 -4.69 -14.58
CA ARG A 197 6.60 -5.33 -13.33
C ARG A 197 6.62 -6.85 -13.44
N LYS A 198 5.59 -7.46 -14.05
CA LYS A 198 5.49 -8.90 -14.23
C LYS A 198 6.57 -9.42 -15.18
N ILE A 199 6.83 -8.72 -16.29
CA ILE A 199 7.92 -9.06 -17.23
C ILE A 199 9.28 -8.97 -16.54
N ALA A 200 9.50 -7.97 -15.69
CA ALA A 200 10.76 -7.80 -14.95
C ALA A 200 11.05 -8.97 -13.98
N THR A 201 10.05 -9.78 -13.62
CA THR A 201 10.24 -11.02 -12.85
C THR A 201 10.53 -12.24 -13.73
N GLY A 202 10.74 -12.07 -15.03
CA GLY A 202 11.09 -13.14 -15.97
C GLY A 202 9.89 -13.83 -16.65
N VAL A 203 8.67 -13.32 -16.44
CA VAL A 203 7.47 -13.86 -17.10
C VAL A 203 7.42 -13.39 -18.55
N GLU A 204 7.10 -14.28 -19.47
CA GLU A 204 6.94 -13.97 -20.89
C GLU A 204 5.79 -12.95 -21.07
N LYS A 205 5.92 -12.05 -22.09
CA LYS A 205 5.03 -10.89 -22.27
C LYS A 205 3.57 -11.28 -22.39
N ALA A 206 3.22 -12.25 -23.24
CA ALA A 206 1.82 -12.65 -23.45
C ALA A 206 1.21 -13.26 -22.18
N ALA A 207 1.99 -14.04 -21.43
CA ALA A 207 1.57 -14.59 -20.14
C ALA A 207 1.40 -13.50 -19.09
N ALA A 208 2.30 -12.51 -19.07
CA ALA A 208 2.22 -11.36 -18.17
C ALA A 208 0.97 -10.52 -18.46
N GLU A 209 0.68 -10.20 -19.71
CA GLU A 209 -0.53 -9.47 -20.13
C GLU A 209 -1.80 -10.23 -19.74
N SER A 210 -1.88 -11.53 -20.03
CA SER A 210 -3.03 -12.38 -19.70
C SER A 210 -3.28 -12.42 -18.18
N PHE A 211 -2.24 -12.61 -17.39
CA PHE A 211 -2.36 -12.63 -15.93
C PHE A 211 -2.81 -11.28 -15.38
N VAL A 212 -2.20 -10.19 -15.84
CA VAL A 212 -2.56 -8.83 -15.40
C VAL A 212 -4.01 -8.53 -15.74
N ASP A 213 -4.47 -8.84 -16.95
CA ASP A 213 -5.84 -8.58 -17.38
C ASP A 213 -6.85 -9.40 -16.58
N PHE A 214 -6.53 -10.65 -16.24
CA PHE A 214 -7.41 -11.53 -15.48
C PHE A 214 -7.45 -11.17 -13.99
N SER A 215 -6.29 -11.06 -13.33
CA SER A 215 -6.20 -10.95 -11.87
C SER A 215 -5.92 -9.53 -11.39
N ASP A 216 -4.81 -8.91 -11.81
CA ASP A 216 -4.40 -7.61 -11.27
C ASP A 216 -5.42 -6.51 -11.61
N MET A 217 -5.96 -6.50 -12.85
CA MET A 217 -6.91 -5.47 -13.27
C MET A 217 -8.28 -5.60 -12.61
N ALA A 218 -8.70 -6.80 -12.17
CA ALA A 218 -9.87 -6.95 -11.32
C ALA A 218 -9.70 -6.22 -9.98
N ASN A 219 -8.51 -6.36 -9.37
CA ASN A 219 -8.16 -5.68 -8.12
C ASN A 219 -8.01 -4.15 -8.32
N VAL A 220 -7.45 -3.72 -9.45
CA VAL A 220 -7.36 -2.29 -9.82
C VAL A 220 -8.75 -1.67 -9.89
N ARG A 221 -9.67 -2.29 -10.66
CA ARG A 221 -11.05 -1.78 -10.82
C ARG A 221 -11.80 -1.75 -9.50
N LEU A 222 -11.64 -2.79 -8.68
CA LEU A 222 -12.21 -2.82 -7.34
C LEU A 222 -11.75 -1.61 -6.50
N CYS A 223 -10.44 -1.33 -6.46
CA CYS A 223 -9.90 -0.19 -5.74
C CYS A 223 -10.43 1.15 -6.31
N LEU A 224 -10.42 1.32 -7.65
CA LEU A 224 -10.88 2.56 -8.28
C LEU A 224 -12.36 2.85 -8.01
N GLN A 225 -13.19 1.80 -7.89
CA GLN A 225 -14.63 1.92 -7.71
C GLN A 225 -15.07 1.97 -6.25
N LYS A 226 -14.30 1.35 -5.34
CA LYS A 226 -14.73 1.08 -3.97
C LYS A 226 -13.82 1.67 -2.90
N THR A 227 -12.80 2.46 -3.25
CA THR A 227 -12.03 3.19 -2.23
C THR A 227 -12.87 4.33 -1.68
N MET A 228 -13.06 4.35 -0.36
CA MET A 228 -13.74 5.44 0.34
C MET A 228 -12.95 6.74 0.18
N LYS A 229 -13.66 7.87 0.31
CA LYS A 229 -13.05 9.19 0.31
C LYS A 229 -12.04 9.32 1.45
N ALA A 230 -10.83 9.80 1.13
CA ALA A 230 -9.77 10.06 2.09
C ALA A 230 -9.75 11.55 2.49
N GLU A 231 -9.08 11.87 3.61
CA GLU A 231 -8.85 13.25 4.04
C GLU A 231 -7.92 13.99 3.07
N LEU A 232 -6.96 13.27 2.46
CA LEU A 232 -6.12 13.77 1.38
C LEU A 232 -6.22 12.84 0.17
N GLU A 233 -6.77 13.36 -0.93
CA GLU A 233 -6.84 12.63 -2.19
C GLU A 233 -5.74 13.13 -3.13
N LEU A 234 -4.84 12.23 -3.51
CA LEU A 234 -3.74 12.47 -4.42
C LEU A 234 -4.04 11.87 -5.79
N GLN A 235 -3.67 12.57 -6.84
CA GLN A 235 -3.81 12.14 -8.23
C GLN A 235 -2.46 12.11 -8.91
N ILE A 236 -2.11 10.98 -9.52
CA ILE A 236 -0.97 10.89 -10.45
C ILE A 236 -1.43 11.40 -11.82
N SER A 237 -0.65 12.26 -12.45
CA SER A 237 -0.88 12.73 -13.81
C SER A 237 -0.89 11.57 -14.81
N GLN A 238 -1.56 11.74 -15.97
CA GLN A 238 -1.68 10.69 -16.99
C GLN A 238 -0.33 10.20 -17.54
N ASP A 239 0.67 11.06 -17.56
CA ASP A 239 2.05 10.70 -17.96
C ASP A 239 2.87 10.12 -16.82
N GLY A 240 2.32 10.08 -15.60
CA GLY A 240 2.97 9.52 -14.42
C GLY A 240 4.08 10.37 -13.81
N THR A 241 4.23 11.61 -14.25
CA THR A 241 5.36 12.49 -13.87
C THR A 241 5.06 13.37 -12.67
N GLU A 242 3.79 13.69 -12.40
CA GLU A 242 3.40 14.56 -11.31
C GLU A 242 2.37 13.94 -10.37
N ILE A 243 2.41 14.38 -9.10
CA ILE A 243 1.39 14.09 -8.09
C ILE A 243 0.80 15.43 -7.65
N THR A 244 -0.52 15.52 -7.69
CA THR A 244 -1.27 16.71 -7.27
C THR A 244 -2.34 16.33 -6.26
N GLN A 245 -2.81 17.27 -5.49
CA GLN A 245 -4.04 17.11 -4.70
C GLN A 245 -5.24 17.25 -5.63
N ARG A 246 -6.24 16.40 -5.43
CA ARG A 246 -7.50 16.41 -6.17
C ARG A 246 -8.51 17.36 -5.54
#